data_ccb5d084fba9225e80a60aed6db89d07
#
_entry.id   ccb5d084fba9225e80a60aed6db89d07
#
_cell.length_a   1.000
_cell.length_b   1.000
_cell.length_c   1.000
_cell.angle_alpha   90.00
_cell.angle_beta   90.00
_cell.angle_gamma   90.00
#
_symmetry.space_group_name_H-M   'P 1'
#
loop_
_entity.id
_entity.type
_entity.pdbx_description
1 polymer ?
#
loop_
_entity_poly.entity_id
_entity_poly.type
_entity_poly.pdbx_seq_one_letter_code
_entity_poly.pdbx_strand_id
1 'polypeptide(L)'
;MGLWIQNFKQALRGLRHQGWQAVVSVVGLAVSIVCLTFSVNWLWTETHYDSFRPGYKDLYVVEREDSLEHTESLLYRWGDRVSSVLGEEAMVGMYRYQGGRERVYLPDRPETVFYAQELSASTEMVALLGCRVLSGSLEEVAAADNRIVLTETMARKLFGRIDVCGESVCHIQKWRQLLYTVGAVVEDCRGKSNLHYDFISPLWVEDYERNSAVHENFRIMVRTSRPERTESELSRVDIKDSYPMGKLVLTPLRMFHKMGDGSGFVRAYFYQLAFVAVSLLLVLSAVVNLLAVYTSIFLGRIREYALRRSLGA
;
A
#
# COMPACT_ATOMS: atom_id res chain seq x y z
N MET A 1 -41.54 -14.86 -10.29
CA MET A 1 -40.34 -15.52 -10.84
C MET A 1 -40.47 -15.97 -12.30
N GLY A 2 -41.68 -16.21 -12.85
CA GLY A 2 -41.90 -16.67 -14.22
C GLY A 2 -41.70 -15.65 -15.35
N LEU A 3 -42.07 -14.38 -15.13
CA LEU A 3 -41.99 -13.32 -16.16
C LEU A 3 -40.55 -12.97 -16.57
N TRP A 4 -39.60 -12.94 -15.62
CA TRP A 4 -38.19 -12.70 -15.89
C TRP A 4 -37.55 -13.82 -16.74
N ILE A 5 -37.90 -15.06 -16.47
CA ILE A 5 -37.40 -16.22 -17.23
C ILE A 5 -37.97 -16.23 -18.64
N GLN A 6 -39.26 -15.87 -18.82
CA GLN A 6 -39.87 -15.74 -20.13
C GLN A 6 -39.26 -14.59 -20.95
N ASN A 7 -39.09 -13.43 -20.35
CA ASN A 7 -38.44 -12.27 -20.99
C ASN A 7 -36.99 -12.58 -21.37
N PHE A 8 -36.26 -13.29 -20.51
CA PHE A 8 -34.88 -13.73 -20.79
C PHE A 8 -34.84 -14.74 -21.96
N LYS A 9 -35.74 -15.73 -21.99
CA LYS A 9 -35.86 -16.67 -23.11
C LYS A 9 -36.25 -16.00 -24.43
N GLN A 10 -37.13 -14.99 -24.38
CA GLN A 10 -37.51 -14.22 -25.58
C GLN A 10 -36.33 -13.35 -26.05
N ALA A 11 -35.60 -12.71 -25.15
CA ALA A 11 -34.37 -11.97 -25.47
C ALA A 11 -33.32 -12.89 -26.12
N LEU A 12 -33.13 -14.09 -25.56
CA LEU A 12 -32.15 -15.05 -26.09
C LEU A 12 -32.55 -15.56 -27.49
N ARG A 13 -33.87 -15.78 -27.76
CA ARG A 13 -34.36 -16.13 -29.08
C ARG A 13 -34.20 -14.99 -30.09
N GLY A 14 -34.44 -13.74 -29.66
CA GLY A 14 -34.19 -12.55 -30.48
C GLY A 14 -32.73 -12.38 -30.86
N LEU A 15 -31.81 -12.61 -29.91
CA LEU A 15 -30.35 -12.61 -30.13
C LEU A 15 -29.92 -13.70 -31.14
N ARG A 16 -30.53 -14.90 -31.07
CA ARG A 16 -30.23 -16.01 -31.99
C ARG A 16 -30.64 -15.72 -33.44
N HIS A 17 -31.63 -14.85 -33.64
CA HIS A 17 -32.09 -14.43 -34.98
C HIS A 17 -31.24 -13.30 -35.58
N GLN A 18 -30.50 -12.53 -34.74
CA GLN A 18 -29.68 -11.41 -35.17
C GLN A 18 -28.23 -11.77 -35.52
N GLY A 19 -27.88 -13.04 -35.40
CA GLY A 19 -26.60 -13.57 -35.84
C GLY A 19 -25.40 -13.11 -35.00
N TRP A 20 -24.21 -13.26 -35.59
CA TRP A 20 -22.92 -13.07 -34.96
C TRP A 20 -22.69 -11.67 -34.38
N GLN A 21 -23.28 -10.62 -35.00
CA GLN A 21 -23.09 -9.23 -34.53
C GLN A 21 -23.59 -8.98 -33.09
N ALA A 22 -24.74 -9.53 -32.73
CA ALA A 22 -25.28 -9.37 -31.38
C ALA A 22 -24.43 -10.10 -30.34
N VAL A 23 -23.90 -11.27 -30.68
CA VAL A 23 -23.00 -12.04 -29.81
C VAL A 23 -21.69 -11.23 -29.56
N VAL A 24 -21.10 -10.73 -30.65
CA VAL A 24 -19.86 -9.88 -30.54
C VAL A 24 -20.11 -8.64 -29.71
N SER A 25 -21.25 -7.96 -29.86
CA SER A 25 -21.58 -6.77 -29.06
C SER A 25 -21.73 -7.09 -27.58
N VAL A 26 -22.41 -8.19 -27.23
CA VAL A 26 -22.58 -8.59 -25.82
C VAL A 26 -21.25 -9.01 -25.19
N VAL A 27 -20.44 -9.78 -25.91
CA VAL A 27 -19.10 -10.18 -25.45
C VAL A 27 -18.18 -8.94 -25.29
N GLY A 28 -18.18 -8.04 -26.27
CA GLY A 28 -17.41 -6.80 -26.21
C GLY A 28 -17.82 -5.93 -25.03
N LEU A 29 -19.11 -5.79 -24.74
CA LEU A 29 -19.60 -5.06 -23.58
C LEU A 29 -19.19 -5.74 -22.26
N ALA A 30 -19.32 -7.07 -22.18
CA ALA A 30 -18.91 -7.81 -21.00
C ALA A 30 -17.40 -7.64 -20.69
N VAL A 31 -16.56 -7.80 -21.71
CA VAL A 31 -15.10 -7.58 -21.57
C VAL A 31 -14.80 -6.15 -21.15
N SER A 32 -15.47 -5.16 -21.75
CA SER A 32 -15.27 -3.75 -21.41
C SER A 32 -15.64 -3.44 -19.95
N ILE A 33 -16.74 -4.01 -19.45
CA ILE A 33 -17.16 -3.84 -18.05
C ILE A 33 -16.13 -4.49 -17.11
N VAL A 34 -15.63 -5.68 -17.44
CA VAL A 34 -14.58 -6.35 -16.63
C VAL A 34 -13.32 -5.51 -16.59
N CYS A 35 -12.86 -4.99 -17.73
CA CYS A 35 -11.68 -4.11 -17.80
C CYS A 35 -11.89 -2.83 -16.97
N LEU A 36 -13.04 -2.20 -17.06
CA LEU A 36 -13.35 -1.00 -16.30
C LEU A 36 -13.39 -1.28 -14.79
N THR A 37 -14.06 -2.36 -14.38
CA THR A 37 -14.14 -2.75 -12.97
C THR A 37 -12.76 -3.02 -12.40
N PHE A 38 -11.90 -3.73 -13.15
CA PHE A 38 -10.52 -3.99 -12.75
C PHE A 38 -9.72 -2.68 -12.62
N SER A 39 -9.84 -1.78 -13.60
CA SER A 39 -9.14 -0.49 -13.63
C SER A 39 -9.54 0.40 -12.45
N VAL A 40 -10.83 0.50 -12.17
CA VAL A 40 -11.36 1.28 -11.05
C VAL A 40 -10.92 0.68 -9.72
N ASN A 41 -11.02 -0.65 -9.58
CA ASN A 41 -10.58 -1.32 -8.35
C ASN A 41 -9.07 -1.15 -8.13
N TRP A 42 -8.26 -1.21 -9.18
CA TRP A 42 -6.83 -0.97 -9.09
C TRP A 42 -6.54 0.47 -8.66
N LEU A 43 -7.15 1.46 -9.32
CA LEU A 43 -7.00 2.87 -8.96
C LEU A 43 -7.44 3.14 -7.51
N TRP A 44 -8.58 2.57 -7.10
CA TRP A 44 -9.05 2.65 -5.72
C TRP A 44 -8.01 2.12 -4.73
N THR A 45 -7.48 0.94 -4.99
CA THR A 45 -6.50 0.30 -4.14
C THR A 45 -5.22 1.13 -4.03
N GLU A 46 -4.76 1.69 -5.16
CA GLU A 46 -3.57 2.52 -5.24
C GLU A 46 -3.71 3.88 -4.54
N THR A 47 -4.93 4.40 -4.45
CA THR A 47 -5.19 5.67 -3.77
C THR A 47 -5.45 5.50 -2.28
N HIS A 48 -5.66 4.25 -1.81
CA HIS A 48 -5.99 3.94 -0.41
C HIS A 48 -4.89 3.15 0.32
N TYR A 49 -3.64 3.23 -0.15
CA TYR A 49 -2.50 2.68 0.58
C TYR A 49 -2.39 3.33 1.95
N ASP A 50 -2.12 2.52 2.99
CA ASP A 50 -1.97 2.94 4.39
C ASP A 50 -3.14 3.76 4.97
N SER A 51 -4.28 3.88 4.26
CA SER A 51 -5.44 4.66 4.70
C SER A 51 -6.14 4.11 5.94
N PHE A 52 -5.88 2.86 6.31
CA PHE A 52 -6.40 2.24 7.52
C PHE A 52 -5.69 2.71 8.80
N ARG A 53 -4.53 3.39 8.67
CA ARG A 53 -3.77 3.88 9.83
C ARG A 53 -4.42 5.11 10.44
N PRO A 54 -4.51 5.21 11.78
CA PRO A 54 -5.00 6.42 12.43
C PRO A 54 -4.15 7.64 12.05
N GLY A 55 -4.81 8.71 11.58
CA GLY A 55 -4.12 9.94 11.19
C GLY A 55 -3.24 9.83 9.94
N TYR A 56 -3.51 8.87 9.04
CA TYR A 56 -2.70 8.64 7.84
C TYR A 56 -2.52 9.87 6.93
N LYS A 57 -3.44 10.84 7.03
CA LYS A 57 -3.38 12.08 6.24
C LYS A 57 -2.23 12.99 6.67
N ASP A 58 -1.83 12.86 7.94
CA ASP A 58 -0.80 13.66 8.57
C ASP A 58 0.54 12.92 8.66
N LEU A 59 0.63 11.71 8.05
CA LEU A 59 1.85 10.91 7.99
C LEU A 59 2.59 11.15 6.68
N TYR A 60 3.86 11.44 6.81
CA TYR A 60 4.79 11.75 5.72
C TYR A 60 6.08 10.93 5.87
N VAL A 61 6.67 10.58 4.75
CA VAL A 61 8.04 10.03 4.69
C VAL A 61 8.97 11.16 4.29
N VAL A 62 10.11 11.25 4.96
CA VAL A 62 11.16 12.19 4.57
C VAL A 62 11.99 11.53 3.49
N GLU A 63 12.14 12.20 2.37
CA GLU A 63 12.94 11.75 1.25
C GLU A 63 14.06 12.76 0.96
N ARG A 64 15.16 12.27 0.40
CA ARG A 64 16.19 13.12 -0.17
C ARG A 64 15.90 13.31 -1.66
N GLU A 65 15.83 14.54 -2.07
CA GLU A 65 15.77 14.94 -3.47
C GLU A 65 17.08 15.63 -3.86
N ASP A 66 17.73 15.13 -4.88
CA ASP A 66 18.84 15.79 -5.54
C ASP A 66 18.61 15.86 -7.06
N SER A 67 19.55 16.41 -7.81
CA SER A 67 19.39 16.59 -9.27
C SER A 67 19.28 15.29 -10.07
N LEU A 68 19.64 14.16 -9.49
CA LEU A 68 19.75 12.86 -10.16
C LEU A 68 18.86 11.78 -9.55
N GLU A 69 18.52 11.91 -8.27
CA GLU A 69 17.88 10.84 -7.51
C GLU A 69 16.88 11.38 -6.48
N HIS A 70 15.82 10.61 -6.27
CA HIS A 70 14.84 10.79 -5.21
C HIS A 70 14.81 9.51 -4.40
N THR A 71 15.21 9.55 -3.13
CA THR A 71 15.35 8.35 -2.30
C THR A 71 14.86 8.55 -0.87
N GLU A 72 14.23 7.51 -0.35
CA GLU A 72 13.80 7.40 1.04
C GLU A 72 14.89 6.84 1.96
N SER A 73 15.97 6.31 1.39
CA SER A 73 17.09 5.78 2.17
C SER A 73 17.98 6.91 2.64
N LEU A 74 18.07 7.06 3.95
CA LEU A 74 18.72 8.20 4.60
C LEU A 74 19.81 7.73 5.56
N LEU A 75 20.71 8.64 5.90
CA LEU A 75 21.71 8.43 6.95
C LEU A 75 21.05 8.53 8.33
N TYR A 76 21.50 7.70 9.29
CA TYR A 76 21.00 7.73 10.65
C TYR A 76 21.08 9.12 11.29
N ARG A 77 22.23 9.78 11.17
CA ARG A 77 22.47 11.11 11.74
C ARG A 77 21.52 12.21 11.24
N TRP A 78 20.89 12.01 10.08
CA TRP A 78 19.88 12.97 9.61
C TRP A 78 18.57 12.84 10.36
N GLY A 79 18.26 11.66 10.89
CA GLY A 79 17.11 11.48 11.77
C GLY A 79 17.22 12.32 13.03
N ASP A 80 18.39 12.32 13.67
CA ASP A 80 18.66 13.15 14.85
C ASP A 80 18.59 14.66 14.51
N ARG A 81 19.11 15.07 13.34
CA ARG A 81 19.02 16.46 12.87
C ARG A 81 17.57 16.86 12.57
N VAL A 82 16.80 16.00 11.90
CA VAL A 82 15.38 16.23 11.62
C VAL A 82 14.61 16.38 12.92
N SER A 83 14.82 15.47 13.88
CA SER A 83 14.17 15.53 15.20
C SER A 83 14.52 16.83 15.96
N SER A 84 15.78 17.27 15.90
CA SER A 84 16.20 18.48 16.57
C SER A 84 15.65 19.77 15.94
N VAL A 85 15.47 19.79 14.62
CA VAL A 85 14.93 20.95 13.89
C VAL A 85 13.40 21.05 14.06
N LEU A 86 12.70 19.91 14.01
CA LEU A 86 11.24 19.89 14.12
C LEU A 86 10.75 20.00 15.58
N GLY A 87 11.57 19.60 16.56
CA GLY A 87 11.25 19.69 17.98
C GLY A 87 9.92 19.01 18.33
N GLU A 88 9.11 19.68 19.16
CA GLU A 88 7.81 19.18 19.60
C GLU A 88 6.66 19.40 18.57
N GLU A 89 6.92 20.12 17.49
CA GLU A 89 5.89 20.45 16.49
C GLU A 89 5.51 19.25 15.62
N ALA A 90 6.39 18.26 15.52
CA ALA A 90 6.15 17.05 14.75
C ALA A 90 6.74 15.82 15.44
N MET A 91 6.03 14.70 15.39
CA MET A 91 6.57 13.44 15.88
C MET A 91 7.40 12.81 14.77
N VAL A 92 8.66 12.51 15.07
CA VAL A 92 9.64 11.94 14.13
C VAL A 92 9.96 10.51 14.55
N GLY A 93 9.73 9.55 13.69
CA GLY A 93 10.08 8.14 13.90
C GLY A 93 11.08 7.66 12.86
N MET A 94 12.04 6.85 13.29
CA MET A 94 13.01 6.22 12.42
C MET A 94 12.77 4.72 12.33
N TYR A 95 13.01 4.15 11.16
CA TYR A 95 12.90 2.72 10.95
C TYR A 95 13.85 2.22 9.87
N ARG A 96 14.06 0.91 9.88
CA ARG A 96 14.86 0.22 8.89
C ARG A 96 14.21 -1.12 8.55
N TYR A 97 14.19 -1.47 7.25
CA TYR A 97 13.93 -2.81 6.80
C TYR A 97 15.23 -3.60 6.67
N GLN A 98 15.25 -4.80 7.20
CA GLN A 98 16.23 -5.79 6.80
C GLN A 98 15.78 -6.39 5.46
N GLY A 99 16.70 -6.49 4.50
CA GLY A 99 16.41 -6.83 3.09
C GLY A 99 15.99 -8.27 2.82
N GLY A 100 15.27 -8.93 3.75
CA GLY A 100 14.81 -10.31 3.60
C GLY A 100 13.93 -10.75 4.76
N ARG A 101 13.52 -12.02 4.72
CA ARG A 101 12.87 -12.65 5.87
C ARG A 101 13.91 -13.15 6.84
N GLU A 102 13.81 -12.70 8.07
CA GLU A 102 14.67 -13.10 9.16
C GLU A 102 14.23 -14.44 9.78
N ARG A 103 15.16 -15.14 10.38
CA ARG A 103 14.89 -16.42 11.03
C ARG A 103 14.59 -16.22 12.50
N VAL A 104 13.41 -16.69 12.94
CA VAL A 104 12.98 -16.64 14.34
C VAL A 104 12.56 -18.03 14.80
N TYR A 105 12.80 -18.33 16.05
CA TYR A 105 12.41 -19.59 16.68
C TYR A 105 12.21 -19.42 18.18
N LEU A 106 11.54 -20.39 18.80
CA LEU A 106 11.35 -20.40 20.24
C LEU A 106 12.55 -21.09 20.94
N PRO A 107 13.03 -20.58 22.09
CA PRO A 107 14.16 -21.16 22.79
C PRO A 107 13.98 -22.64 23.17
N ASP A 108 12.74 -23.07 23.42
CA ASP A 108 12.36 -24.44 23.75
C ASP A 108 12.24 -25.37 22.53
N ARG A 109 12.24 -24.81 21.30
CA ARG A 109 12.09 -25.54 20.02
C ARG A 109 13.01 -25.00 18.95
N PRO A 110 14.34 -25.03 19.14
CA PRO A 110 15.31 -24.41 18.23
C PRO A 110 15.35 -25.06 16.83
N GLU A 111 14.86 -26.29 16.70
CA GLU A 111 14.76 -27.00 15.43
C GLU A 111 13.61 -26.46 14.54
N THR A 112 12.62 -25.76 15.13
CA THR A 112 11.49 -25.23 14.39
C THR A 112 11.71 -23.75 14.07
N VAL A 113 12.30 -23.49 12.92
CA VAL A 113 12.62 -22.14 12.46
C VAL A 113 11.49 -21.57 11.61
N PHE A 114 11.07 -20.36 11.93
CA PHE A 114 10.10 -19.59 11.18
C PHE A 114 10.81 -18.43 10.44
N TYR A 115 10.26 -18.07 9.29
CA TYR A 115 10.72 -16.90 8.53
C TYR A 115 9.74 -15.76 8.71
N ALA A 116 10.24 -14.61 9.13
CA ALA A 116 9.45 -13.45 9.49
C ALA A 116 10.07 -12.15 8.93
N GLN A 117 9.23 -11.21 8.55
CA GLN A 117 9.66 -9.88 8.12
C GLN A 117 9.87 -8.99 9.34
N GLU A 118 11.09 -8.50 9.52
CA GLU A 118 11.44 -7.56 10.59
C GLU A 118 11.21 -6.12 10.14
N LEU A 119 10.66 -5.31 11.06
CA LEU A 119 10.73 -3.87 11.03
C LEU A 119 11.53 -3.42 12.26
N SER A 120 12.77 -2.97 12.08
CA SER A 120 13.54 -2.37 13.17
C SER A 120 13.15 -0.89 13.28
N ALA A 121 12.62 -0.47 14.43
CA ALA A 121 11.95 0.83 14.58
C ALA A 121 12.25 1.51 15.91
N SER A 122 12.31 2.86 15.88
CA SER A 122 12.38 3.66 17.10
C SER A 122 11.03 3.62 17.85
N THR A 123 11.03 3.98 19.11
CA THR A 123 9.82 4.04 19.93
C THR A 123 8.75 4.95 19.33
N GLU A 124 9.16 6.10 18.83
CA GLU A 124 8.29 7.08 18.19
C GLU A 124 7.67 6.51 16.92
N MET A 125 8.45 5.73 16.15
CA MET A 125 7.94 5.06 14.96
C MET A 125 6.85 4.04 15.30
N VAL A 126 7.00 3.26 16.38
CA VAL A 126 5.96 2.32 16.82
C VAL A 126 4.67 3.06 17.16
N ALA A 127 4.76 4.23 17.81
CA ALA A 127 3.62 5.09 18.09
C ALA A 127 2.99 5.68 16.79
N LEU A 128 3.83 6.06 15.81
CA LEU A 128 3.38 6.56 14.50
C LEU A 128 2.59 5.51 13.70
N LEU A 129 2.96 4.24 13.82
CA LEU A 129 2.24 3.14 13.16
C LEU A 129 0.78 3.05 13.59
N GLY A 130 0.46 3.48 14.82
CA GLY A 130 -0.90 3.51 15.34
C GLY A 130 -1.57 2.14 15.39
N CYS A 131 -0.79 1.08 15.64
CA CYS A 131 -1.30 -0.28 15.70
C CYS A 131 -2.21 -0.48 16.89
N ARG A 132 -3.33 -1.19 16.70
CA ARG A 132 -4.18 -1.61 17.81
C ARG A 132 -3.51 -2.72 18.61
N VAL A 133 -3.27 -2.47 19.89
CA VAL A 133 -2.72 -3.46 20.81
C VAL A 133 -3.80 -4.46 21.19
N LEU A 134 -3.49 -5.74 21.07
CA LEU A 134 -4.36 -6.87 21.45
C LEU A 134 -3.96 -7.45 22.82
N SER A 135 -2.66 -7.44 23.13
CA SER A 135 -2.12 -7.91 24.42
C SER A 135 -0.83 -7.14 24.72
N GLY A 136 -0.54 -6.89 26.00
CA GLY A 136 0.65 -6.16 26.44
C GLY A 136 0.53 -4.64 26.33
N SER A 137 1.68 -3.95 26.33
CA SER A 137 1.78 -2.49 26.29
C SER A 137 2.94 -2.03 25.40
N LEU A 138 2.70 -1.04 24.53
CA LEU A 138 3.76 -0.39 23.74
C LEU A 138 4.68 0.46 24.62
N GLU A 139 4.20 0.95 25.77
CA GLU A 139 5.00 1.68 26.74
C GLU A 139 6.08 0.78 27.36
N GLU A 140 5.70 -0.47 27.66
CA GLU A 140 6.66 -1.45 28.14
C GLU A 140 7.69 -1.84 27.08
N VAL A 141 7.30 -1.89 25.80
CA VAL A 141 8.23 -2.11 24.70
C VAL A 141 9.21 -0.95 24.61
N ALA A 142 8.73 0.28 24.74
CA ALA A 142 9.53 1.48 24.73
C ALA A 142 10.57 1.55 25.87
N ALA A 143 10.27 0.93 27.01
CA ALA A 143 11.10 0.99 28.20
C ALA A 143 12.30 0.03 28.18
N ALA A 144 12.43 -0.86 27.20
CA ALA A 144 13.50 -1.88 27.19
C ALA A 144 13.94 -2.27 25.77
N ASP A 145 15.24 -2.25 25.54
CA ASP A 145 15.87 -2.53 24.24
C ASP A 145 15.80 -4.01 23.81
N ASN A 146 15.31 -4.90 24.64
CA ASN A 146 15.17 -6.32 24.34
C ASN A 146 13.72 -6.77 24.15
N ARG A 147 12.78 -5.85 24.04
CA ARG A 147 11.36 -6.17 23.83
C ARG A 147 10.95 -5.96 22.38
N ILE A 148 10.13 -6.90 21.89
CA ILE A 148 9.58 -6.87 20.54
C ILE A 148 8.06 -6.80 20.55
N VAL A 149 7.51 -6.30 19.45
CA VAL A 149 6.08 -6.35 19.16
C VAL A 149 5.86 -7.43 18.11
N LEU A 150 4.95 -8.36 18.36
CA LEU A 150 4.51 -9.34 17.35
C LEU A 150 3.19 -8.91 16.71
N THR A 151 2.98 -9.24 15.45
CA THR A 151 1.64 -9.21 14.86
C THR A 151 0.80 -10.38 15.38
N GLU A 152 -0.51 -10.27 15.31
CA GLU A 152 -1.43 -11.36 15.71
C GLU A 152 -1.11 -12.66 14.96
N THR A 153 -0.95 -12.59 13.65
CA THR A 153 -0.59 -13.74 12.82
C THR A 153 0.72 -14.37 13.26
N MET A 154 1.73 -13.56 13.58
CA MET A 154 3.03 -14.09 14.01
C MET A 154 2.98 -14.70 15.42
N ALA A 155 2.26 -14.08 16.35
CA ALA A 155 2.03 -14.65 17.69
C ALA A 155 1.33 -16.02 17.62
N ARG A 156 0.27 -16.14 16.81
CA ARG A 156 -0.41 -17.42 16.58
C ARG A 156 0.47 -18.47 15.92
N LYS A 157 1.33 -18.04 14.98
CA LYS A 157 2.25 -18.93 14.26
C LYS A 157 3.33 -19.50 15.17
N LEU A 158 3.88 -18.69 16.08
CA LEU A 158 4.94 -19.09 17.00
C LEU A 158 4.39 -19.89 18.20
N PHE A 159 3.31 -19.40 18.81
CA PHE A 159 2.83 -19.86 20.12
C PHE A 159 1.44 -20.52 20.09
N GLY A 160 0.72 -20.45 18.96
CA GLY A 160 -0.66 -20.93 18.85
C GLY A 160 -1.70 -20.03 19.54
N ARG A 161 -1.30 -18.94 20.19
CA ARG A 161 -2.14 -18.01 20.97
C ARG A 161 -1.66 -16.57 20.82
N ILE A 162 -2.46 -15.60 21.26
CA ILE A 162 -2.12 -14.16 21.21
C ILE A 162 -1.63 -13.60 22.56
N ASP A 163 -1.99 -14.25 23.66
CA ASP A 163 -1.55 -13.85 24.99
C ASP A 163 -0.19 -14.47 25.29
N VAL A 164 0.87 -13.77 24.82
CA VAL A 164 2.26 -14.25 24.82
C VAL A 164 3.25 -13.20 25.35
N CYS A 165 2.75 -12.16 25.98
CA CYS A 165 3.61 -11.17 26.61
C CYS A 165 4.46 -11.80 27.70
N GLY A 166 5.77 -11.48 27.71
CA GLY A 166 6.76 -12.10 28.60
C GLY A 166 7.42 -13.37 28.05
N GLU A 167 6.88 -13.96 26.99
CA GLU A 167 7.52 -15.11 26.31
C GLU A 167 8.79 -14.67 25.55
N SER A 168 9.71 -15.60 25.39
CA SER A 168 10.99 -15.35 24.73
C SER A 168 10.99 -15.83 23.28
N VAL A 169 11.60 -15.04 22.40
CA VAL A 169 11.79 -15.34 20.98
C VAL A 169 13.26 -15.15 20.62
N CYS A 170 13.85 -16.15 20.00
CA CYS A 170 15.19 -16.03 19.42
C CYS A 170 15.09 -15.53 17.99
N HIS A 171 15.88 -14.52 17.67
CA HIS A 171 16.03 -13.95 16.34
C HIS A 171 17.45 -14.12 15.86
N ILE A 172 17.65 -14.68 14.66
CA ILE A 172 18.96 -14.84 14.04
C ILE A 172 19.13 -13.72 13.02
N GLN A 173 19.92 -12.72 13.38
CA GLN A 173 20.27 -11.60 12.53
C GLN A 173 21.71 -11.73 12.04
N LYS A 174 21.90 -11.94 10.75
CA LYS A 174 23.23 -12.16 10.16
C LYS A 174 24.04 -13.23 10.93
N TRP A 175 24.95 -12.79 11.80
CA TRP A 175 25.87 -13.62 12.58
C TRP A 175 25.55 -13.62 14.08
N ARG A 176 24.50 -12.90 14.51
CA ARG A 176 24.12 -12.75 15.91
C ARG A 176 22.81 -13.47 16.18
N GLN A 177 22.76 -14.10 17.32
CA GLN A 177 21.55 -14.63 17.89
C GLN A 177 21.11 -13.66 18.99
N LEU A 178 19.92 -13.10 18.82
CA LEU A 178 19.33 -12.14 19.74
C LEU A 178 18.16 -12.82 20.45
N LEU A 179 18.10 -12.65 21.77
CA LEU A 179 16.99 -13.10 22.59
C LEU A 179 16.11 -11.92 22.94
N TYR A 180 14.89 -11.92 22.46
CA TYR A 180 13.91 -10.91 22.73
C TYR A 180 12.80 -11.44 23.63
N THR A 181 12.16 -10.54 24.38
CA THR A 181 10.94 -10.79 25.13
C THR A 181 9.77 -10.13 24.42
N VAL A 182 8.66 -10.82 24.26
CA VAL A 182 7.45 -10.24 23.68
C VAL A 182 6.87 -9.23 24.66
N GLY A 183 6.82 -7.96 24.27
CA GLY A 183 6.25 -6.87 25.08
C GLY A 183 4.81 -6.55 24.70
N ALA A 184 4.46 -6.73 23.44
CA ALA A 184 3.10 -6.50 22.96
C ALA A 184 2.76 -7.37 21.75
N VAL A 185 1.47 -7.64 21.57
CA VAL A 185 0.89 -8.21 20.36
C VAL A 185 -0.07 -7.19 19.77
N VAL A 186 0.08 -6.92 18.48
CA VAL A 186 -0.74 -5.95 17.75
C VAL A 186 -1.55 -6.63 16.65
N GLU A 187 -2.63 -5.99 16.26
CA GLU A 187 -3.45 -6.42 15.14
C GLU A 187 -2.66 -6.38 13.83
N ASP A 188 -2.89 -7.34 12.95
CA ASP A 188 -2.29 -7.35 11.61
C ASP A 188 -2.73 -6.13 10.80
N CYS A 189 -1.90 -5.71 9.86
CA CYS A 189 -2.27 -4.66 8.92
C CYS A 189 -3.46 -5.09 8.06
N ARG A 190 -4.59 -4.40 8.20
CA ARG A 190 -5.87 -4.75 7.53
C ARG A 190 -5.93 -4.38 6.06
N GLY A 191 -4.98 -3.64 5.55
CA GLY A 191 -5.00 -3.09 4.20
C GLY A 191 -3.66 -3.22 3.49
N LYS A 192 -3.60 -2.71 2.27
CA LYS A 192 -2.33 -2.55 1.57
C LYS A 192 -1.50 -1.48 2.25
N SER A 193 -0.26 -1.81 2.55
CA SER A 193 0.70 -0.95 3.24
C SER A 193 2.06 -1.05 2.58
N ASN A 194 2.81 0.05 2.63
CA ASN A 194 4.23 0.06 2.32
C ASN A 194 5.08 -0.58 3.44
N LEU A 195 4.48 -0.69 4.62
CA LEU A 195 5.14 -1.17 5.83
C LEU A 195 4.59 -2.56 6.16
N HIS A 196 5.24 -3.59 5.61
CA HIS A 196 4.94 -4.98 5.91
C HIS A 196 5.91 -5.51 6.97
N TYR A 197 5.38 -6.05 8.04
CA TYR A 197 6.18 -6.67 9.10
C TYR A 197 5.38 -7.78 9.78
N ASP A 198 6.08 -8.79 10.24
CA ASP A 198 5.59 -9.85 11.11
C ASP A 198 5.92 -9.54 12.58
N PHE A 199 7.03 -8.81 12.81
CA PHE A 199 7.41 -8.31 14.12
C PHE A 199 8.16 -6.98 14.03
N ILE A 200 8.13 -6.22 15.12
CA ILE A 200 8.86 -4.97 15.27
C ILE A 200 9.91 -5.15 16.37
N SER A 201 11.16 -4.91 16.02
CA SER A 201 12.29 -4.90 16.96
C SER A 201 12.74 -3.48 17.28
N PRO A 202 13.41 -3.26 18.41
CA PRO A 202 14.07 -2.00 18.69
C PRO A 202 15.06 -1.62 17.59
N LEU A 203 15.17 -0.33 17.31
CA LEU A 203 16.08 0.19 16.30
C LEU A 203 17.53 0.07 16.79
N TRP A 204 18.21 -0.97 16.36
CA TRP A 204 19.62 -1.15 16.65
C TRP A 204 20.47 -0.42 15.60
N VAL A 205 21.42 0.39 16.06
CA VAL A 205 22.34 1.16 15.23
C VAL A 205 23.76 0.87 15.64
N GLU A 206 24.55 0.34 14.72
CA GLU A 206 25.98 0.09 14.94
C GLU A 206 26.75 1.42 15.01
N ASP A 207 27.84 1.46 15.77
CA ASP A 207 28.62 2.69 15.95
C ASP A 207 29.15 3.26 14.63
N TYR A 208 29.51 2.39 13.68
CA TYR A 208 29.95 2.82 12.36
C TYR A 208 28.80 3.45 11.53
N GLU A 209 27.56 3.03 11.74
CA GLU A 209 26.39 3.58 11.04
C GLU A 209 26.02 4.97 11.55
N ARG A 210 26.18 5.22 12.88
CA ARG A 210 25.86 6.51 13.50
C ARG A 210 26.60 7.67 12.85
N ASN A 211 27.86 7.47 12.49
CA ASN A 211 28.73 8.50 11.93
C ASN A 211 29.03 8.30 10.44
N SER A 212 28.40 7.33 9.80
CA SER A 212 28.62 7.04 8.39
C SER A 212 28.13 8.17 7.50
N ALA A 213 28.88 8.42 6.43
CA ALA A 213 28.49 9.30 5.33
C ALA A 213 27.92 8.54 4.12
N VAL A 214 27.91 7.20 4.19
CA VAL A 214 27.58 6.33 3.01
C VAL A 214 26.57 5.23 3.29
N HIS A 215 26.23 4.95 4.57
CA HIS A 215 25.32 3.87 4.92
C HIS A 215 23.86 4.39 5.02
N GLU A 216 23.22 4.53 3.89
CA GLU A 216 21.84 4.98 3.77
C GLU A 216 20.87 3.78 3.89
N ASN A 217 20.57 3.38 5.13
CA ASN A 217 19.70 2.23 5.41
C ASN A 217 18.46 2.60 6.23
N PHE A 218 18.37 3.86 6.66
CA PHE A 218 17.31 4.33 7.55
C PHE A 218 16.26 5.10 6.76
N ARG A 219 15.05 5.05 7.26
CA ARG A 219 13.91 5.83 6.78
C ARG A 219 13.35 6.63 7.92
N ILE A 220 12.84 7.80 7.60
CA ILE A 220 12.27 8.75 8.57
C ILE A 220 10.81 8.97 8.22
N MET A 221 9.94 8.76 9.20
CA MET A 221 8.52 9.10 9.11
C MET A 221 8.18 10.22 10.05
N VAL A 222 7.37 11.15 9.58
CA VAL A 222 6.97 12.33 10.34
C VAL A 222 5.45 12.43 10.38
N ARG A 223 4.90 12.71 11.55
CA ARG A 223 3.50 13.12 11.70
C ARG A 223 3.45 14.61 11.94
N THR A 224 2.78 15.34 11.05
CA THR A 224 2.59 16.77 11.16
C THR A 224 1.23 17.20 10.62
N SER A 225 0.60 18.16 11.30
CA SER A 225 -0.63 18.81 10.81
C SER A 225 -0.34 20.03 9.91
N ARG A 226 0.95 20.42 9.79
CA ARG A 226 1.40 21.61 9.06
C ARG A 226 2.52 21.27 8.08
N PRO A 227 2.24 20.50 7.01
CA PRO A 227 3.28 19.96 6.13
C PRO A 227 4.14 21.04 5.47
N GLU A 228 3.54 22.14 5.01
CA GLU A 228 4.29 23.24 4.36
C GLU A 228 5.33 23.89 5.29
N ARG A 229 4.95 24.10 6.55
CA ARG A 229 5.88 24.63 7.56
C ARG A 229 6.98 23.62 7.87
N THR A 230 6.59 22.37 8.09
CA THR A 230 7.54 21.28 8.37
C THR A 230 8.54 21.11 7.22
N GLU A 231 8.10 21.18 5.97
CA GLU A 231 8.96 21.11 4.80
C GLU A 231 9.93 22.31 4.72
N SER A 232 9.45 23.53 5.05
CA SER A 232 10.32 24.70 5.16
C SER A 232 11.39 24.55 6.24
N GLU A 233 11.08 23.89 7.35
CA GLU A 233 12.03 23.62 8.42
C GLU A 233 13.01 22.50 8.04
N LEU A 234 12.55 21.45 7.35
CA LEU A 234 13.42 20.40 6.80
C LEU A 234 14.45 20.95 5.83
N SER A 235 14.12 22.00 5.08
CA SER A 235 15.10 22.66 4.19
C SER A 235 16.29 23.29 4.92
N ARG A 236 16.18 23.50 6.24
CA ARG A 236 17.26 24.00 7.12
C ARG A 236 18.15 22.89 7.66
N VAL A 237 17.71 21.64 7.52
CA VAL A 237 18.56 20.50 7.94
C VAL A 237 19.76 20.41 7.03
N ASP A 238 20.94 20.52 7.63
CA ASP A 238 22.18 20.46 6.86
C ASP A 238 22.51 19.01 6.48
N ILE A 239 22.41 18.70 5.19
CA ILE A 239 22.80 17.43 4.57
C ILE A 239 23.95 17.60 3.58
N LYS A 240 24.49 18.82 3.44
CA LYS A 240 25.50 19.17 2.43
C LYS A 240 26.84 18.50 2.67
N ASP A 241 27.06 18.02 3.89
CA ASP A 241 28.24 17.25 4.25
C ASP A 241 28.35 15.92 3.46
N SER A 242 27.23 15.40 2.97
CA SER A 242 27.17 14.19 2.13
C SER A 242 26.62 14.46 0.75
N TYR A 243 25.66 15.38 0.63
CA TYR A 243 24.96 15.70 -0.61
C TYR A 243 24.85 17.22 -0.80
N PRO A 244 25.85 17.85 -1.44
CA PRO A 244 25.91 19.32 -1.58
C PRO A 244 24.72 19.96 -2.27
N MET A 245 24.05 19.21 -3.19
CA MET A 245 22.90 19.68 -3.96
C MET A 245 21.57 19.08 -3.46
N GLY A 246 21.62 18.21 -2.44
CA GLY A 246 20.45 17.53 -1.90
C GLY A 246 19.65 18.41 -0.95
N LYS A 247 18.34 18.15 -0.90
CA LYS A 247 17.42 18.70 0.10
C LYS A 247 16.50 17.60 0.62
N LEU A 248 15.98 17.77 1.84
CA LEU A 248 14.94 16.90 2.39
C LEU A 248 13.57 17.45 2.02
N VAL A 249 12.69 16.56 1.57
CA VAL A 249 11.31 16.84 1.18
C VAL A 249 10.35 15.90 1.90
N LEU A 250 9.07 16.31 2.01
CA LEU A 250 8.02 15.51 2.61
C LEU A 250 7.14 14.87 1.53
N THR A 251 7.05 13.55 1.58
CA THR A 251 6.15 12.77 0.72
C THR A 251 5.01 12.19 1.56
N PRO A 252 3.74 12.49 1.24
CA PRO A 252 2.61 11.87 1.95
C PRO A 252 2.70 10.34 1.88
N LEU A 253 2.55 9.65 3.02
CA LEU A 253 2.66 8.19 3.12
C LEU A 253 1.80 7.46 2.08
N ARG A 254 0.60 7.96 1.80
CA ARG A 254 -0.33 7.41 0.78
C ARG A 254 0.23 7.44 -0.66
N MET A 255 1.21 8.31 -0.93
CA MET A 255 1.84 8.44 -2.25
C MET A 255 3.20 7.76 -2.31
N PHE A 256 3.76 7.42 -1.17
CA PHE A 256 5.11 6.89 -1.03
C PHE A 256 5.36 5.63 -1.87
N HIS A 257 4.41 4.68 -1.93
CA HIS A 257 4.55 3.47 -2.74
C HIS A 257 4.66 3.72 -4.25
N LYS A 258 4.31 4.93 -4.70
CA LYS A 258 4.38 5.33 -6.11
C LYS A 258 5.74 5.93 -6.47
N MET A 259 6.53 6.32 -5.47
CA MET A 259 7.80 7.03 -5.64
C MET A 259 9.03 6.13 -5.59
N GLY A 260 8.88 4.86 -5.20
CA GLY A 260 10.00 3.91 -5.13
C GLY A 260 10.83 3.93 -6.41
N ASP A 261 12.10 4.30 -6.31
CA ASP A 261 13.13 4.48 -7.35
C ASP A 261 13.09 5.74 -8.25
N GLY A 262 12.65 6.88 -7.69
CA GLY A 262 12.86 8.22 -8.29
C GLY A 262 12.30 8.50 -9.69
N SER A 263 12.32 7.54 -10.58
CA SER A 263 11.76 7.66 -11.95
C SER A 263 10.36 7.06 -12.10
N GLY A 264 9.89 6.34 -11.07
CA GLY A 264 8.69 5.50 -11.14
C GLY A 264 7.37 6.23 -10.94
N PHE A 265 7.33 7.29 -10.13
CA PHE A 265 6.08 7.95 -9.75
C PHE A 265 5.29 8.48 -10.95
N VAL A 266 5.92 9.29 -11.78
CA VAL A 266 5.26 9.90 -12.94
C VAL A 266 4.84 8.83 -13.94
N ARG A 267 5.67 7.80 -14.15
CA ARG A 267 5.34 6.68 -15.04
C ARG A 267 4.21 5.82 -14.50
N ALA A 268 4.28 5.40 -13.24
CA ALA A 268 3.26 4.53 -12.65
C ALA A 268 1.88 5.20 -12.66
N TYR A 269 1.80 6.47 -12.24
CA TYR A 269 0.55 7.23 -12.27
C TYR A 269 0.03 7.46 -13.69
N PHE A 270 0.92 7.76 -14.64
CA PHE A 270 0.57 7.92 -16.05
C PHE A 270 0.00 6.62 -16.65
N TYR A 271 0.62 5.48 -16.39
CA TYR A 271 0.11 4.18 -16.85
C TYR A 271 -1.25 3.84 -16.25
N GLN A 272 -1.47 4.13 -14.97
CA GLN A 272 -2.76 3.92 -14.31
C GLN A 272 -3.85 4.77 -14.95
N LEU A 273 -3.58 6.06 -15.16
CA LEU A 273 -4.51 6.98 -15.80
C LEU A 273 -4.80 6.58 -17.25
N ALA A 274 -3.77 6.21 -18.00
CA ALA A 274 -3.90 5.72 -19.37
C ALA A 274 -4.76 4.44 -19.42
N PHE A 275 -4.58 3.51 -18.46
CA PHE A 275 -5.36 2.28 -18.40
C PHE A 275 -6.84 2.53 -18.09
N VAL A 276 -7.15 3.47 -17.20
CA VAL A 276 -8.52 3.91 -16.94
C VAL A 276 -9.13 4.56 -18.17
N ALA A 277 -8.39 5.45 -18.85
CA ALA A 277 -8.87 6.11 -20.06
C ALA A 277 -9.17 5.12 -21.19
N VAL A 278 -8.27 4.16 -21.42
CA VAL A 278 -8.49 3.08 -22.42
C VAL A 278 -9.72 2.24 -22.04
N SER A 279 -9.90 1.89 -20.77
CA SER A 279 -11.06 1.14 -20.30
C SER A 279 -12.37 1.89 -20.52
N LEU A 280 -12.38 3.21 -20.30
CA LEU A 280 -13.54 4.06 -20.59
C LEU A 280 -13.86 4.12 -22.10
N LEU A 281 -12.83 4.24 -22.94
CA LEU A 281 -12.99 4.21 -24.39
C LEU A 281 -13.56 2.88 -24.89
N LEU A 282 -13.12 1.76 -24.30
CA LEU A 282 -13.67 0.43 -24.60
C LEU A 282 -15.16 0.33 -24.24
N VAL A 283 -15.55 0.84 -23.07
CA VAL A 283 -16.97 0.87 -22.67
C VAL A 283 -17.79 1.74 -23.62
N LEU A 284 -17.29 2.93 -23.94
CA LEU A 284 -17.96 3.84 -24.88
C LEU A 284 -18.13 3.20 -26.27
N SER A 285 -17.09 2.57 -26.79
CA SER A 285 -17.14 1.84 -28.06
C SER A 285 -18.16 0.70 -28.02
N ALA A 286 -18.22 -0.07 -26.93
CA ALA A 286 -19.18 -1.16 -26.77
C ALA A 286 -20.63 -0.64 -26.70
N VAL A 287 -20.85 0.48 -26.00
CA VAL A 287 -22.18 1.13 -25.93
C VAL A 287 -22.61 1.64 -27.30
N VAL A 288 -21.73 2.31 -28.05
CA VAL A 288 -22.03 2.78 -29.41
C VAL A 288 -22.38 1.61 -30.33
N ASN A 289 -21.62 0.52 -30.26
CA ASN A 289 -21.91 -0.69 -31.05
C ASN A 289 -23.26 -1.30 -30.65
N LEU A 290 -23.60 -1.37 -29.37
CA LEU A 290 -24.90 -1.84 -28.90
C LEU A 290 -26.05 -0.95 -29.40
N LEU A 291 -25.87 0.38 -29.35
CA LEU A 291 -26.87 1.32 -29.88
C LEU A 291 -27.05 1.17 -31.38
N ALA A 292 -25.97 0.97 -32.15
CA ALA A 292 -26.04 0.74 -33.59
C ALA A 292 -26.85 -0.55 -33.92
N VAL A 293 -26.61 -1.65 -33.21
CA VAL A 293 -27.37 -2.89 -33.35
C VAL A 293 -28.82 -2.65 -32.99
N TYR A 294 -29.12 -2.00 -31.88
CA TYR A 294 -30.47 -1.69 -31.43
C TYR A 294 -31.25 -0.84 -32.47
N THR A 295 -30.58 0.22 -32.98
CA THR A 295 -31.16 1.08 -34.03
C THR A 295 -31.47 0.31 -35.32
N SER A 296 -30.57 -0.59 -35.73
CA SER A 296 -30.79 -1.45 -36.91
C SER A 296 -32.01 -2.34 -36.74
N ILE A 297 -32.18 -2.93 -35.57
CA ILE A 297 -33.37 -3.77 -35.25
C ILE A 297 -34.64 -2.95 -35.27
N PHE A 298 -34.61 -1.78 -34.67
CA PHE A 298 -35.75 -0.89 -34.58
C PHE A 298 -36.22 -0.42 -35.96
N LEU A 299 -35.26 0.00 -36.80
CA LEU A 299 -35.58 0.37 -38.21
C LEU A 299 -36.12 -0.79 -39.03
N GLY A 300 -35.63 -2.00 -38.85
CA GLY A 300 -36.14 -3.20 -39.46
C GLY A 300 -37.63 -3.46 -39.08
N ARG A 301 -37.96 -3.34 -37.80
CA ARG A 301 -39.34 -3.49 -37.30
C ARG A 301 -40.27 -2.40 -37.82
N ILE A 302 -39.81 -1.14 -37.87
CA ILE A 302 -40.66 -0.06 -38.43
C ILE A 302 -41.01 -0.34 -39.88
N ARG A 303 -40.05 -0.82 -40.69
CA ARG A 303 -40.34 -1.22 -42.10
C ARG A 303 -41.36 -2.35 -42.18
N GLU A 304 -41.29 -3.34 -41.33
CA GLU A 304 -42.24 -4.42 -41.24
C GLU A 304 -43.64 -3.94 -40.84
N TYR A 305 -43.72 -3.06 -39.84
CA TYR A 305 -44.98 -2.43 -39.44
C TYR A 305 -45.57 -1.55 -40.55
N ALA A 306 -44.74 -0.77 -41.25
CA ALA A 306 -45.19 0.06 -42.37
C ALA A 306 -45.76 -0.79 -43.52
N LEU A 307 -45.10 -1.92 -43.86
CA LEU A 307 -45.57 -2.86 -44.87
C LEU A 307 -46.89 -3.53 -44.45
N ARG A 308 -47.03 -3.98 -43.21
CA ARG A 308 -48.29 -4.58 -42.71
C ARG A 308 -49.41 -3.57 -42.76
N ARG A 309 -49.18 -2.31 -42.39
CA ARG A 309 -50.17 -1.25 -42.42
C ARG A 309 -50.58 -0.87 -43.85
N SER A 310 -49.66 -0.93 -44.81
CA SER A 310 -49.95 -0.70 -46.23
C SER A 310 -50.74 -1.85 -46.90
N LEU A 311 -50.65 -3.05 -46.33
CA LEU A 311 -51.37 -4.26 -46.79
C LEU A 311 -52.72 -4.47 -46.08
N GLY A 312 -53.13 -3.52 -45.20
CA GLY A 312 -54.45 -3.56 -44.56
C GLY A 312 -54.53 -4.47 -43.32
N ALA A 313 -53.41 -4.85 -42.72
CA ALA A 313 -53.36 -5.67 -41.52
C ALA A 313 -53.21 -4.80 -40.24
#